data_d39bf913fa9073e63968bc3e6125cc1a
#
_entry.id   d39bf913fa9073e63968bc3e6125cc1a
#
_cell.length_a   1.000
_cell.length_b   1.000
_cell.length_c   1.000
_cell.angle_alpha   90.00
_cell.angle_beta   90.00
_cell.angle_gamma   90.00
#
_symmetry.space_group_name_H-M   'P 1'
#
loop_
_entity.id
_entity.type
_entity.pdbx_description
1 polymer ?
#
loop_
_entity_poly.entity_id
_entity_poly.type
_entity_poly.pdbx_seq_one_letter_code
_entity_poly.pdbx_strand_id
1 'polypeptide(L)'
;MIPVLLFDDGLTDLGPLSDLRASWEQRTGALSAAERWLLAGRLAGVLCAQGRQAAEAQRLARTVAALAGQHAATPPSQPQGGHAAVPAVNPRPHEAVLVNARFDVRAEDVDALHPGSSVRDPQGVLIAARRSGAELASVVTAVAAGSPLPEHTALRAATPAPPAHTTSWQRPWHLLDAAAFDQRLARDFELLTSCWQPSEHGTVPSWATHAGRGAVHVHATAQVGANVVLDTTGGPIVLDRECTVRHQAVIMGPAYIGPRSWISEHSLVKARSSIGPQCKVGGEVGSVIFQGCSNKVHDGHLGDALVGEWVNLGAGTVNSNLLNTYAEVVMRLRPSAPLERTGRQFMGCVVGDHTKLAIGTRIMTGTSIGTGTMWAASTPASGTVRAFTWATDDGERQYQADKFVATARLVMARRHVTLDAPEEAQLRALLAAAP
;
A
#
# COMPACT_ATOMS: atom_id res chain seq x y z
N MET A 1 9.50 21.00 -14.82
CA MET A 1 9.49 20.08 -13.63
C MET A 1 10.49 18.97 -13.88
N ILE A 2 11.34 18.67 -12.88
CA ILE A 2 12.35 17.61 -13.01
C ILE A 2 11.68 16.26 -12.87
N PRO A 3 11.91 15.32 -13.80
CA PRO A 3 11.34 13.98 -13.73
C PRO A 3 11.96 13.17 -12.58
N VAL A 4 11.15 12.26 -12.00
CA VAL A 4 11.53 11.40 -10.87
C VAL A 4 11.60 9.93 -11.33
N LEU A 5 12.67 9.26 -10.92
CA LEU A 5 12.84 7.82 -11.01
C LEU A 5 12.84 7.23 -9.59
N LEU A 6 11.86 6.38 -9.29
CA LEU A 6 11.79 5.69 -8.00
C LEU A 6 12.70 4.47 -7.98
N PHE A 7 13.33 4.21 -6.85
CA PHE A 7 14.06 2.98 -6.62
C PHE A 7 13.79 2.39 -5.24
N ASP A 8 14.05 1.10 -5.10
CA ASP A 8 14.05 0.35 -3.84
C ASP A 8 15.49 -0.01 -3.51
N ASP A 9 15.95 0.30 -2.29
CA ASP A 9 17.32 -0.01 -1.85
C ASP A 9 17.47 -1.42 -1.28
N GLY A 10 16.39 -2.20 -1.25
CA GLY A 10 16.38 -3.56 -0.71
C GLY A 10 16.48 -3.67 0.81
N LEU A 11 16.50 -2.54 1.55
CA LEU A 11 16.60 -2.51 3.01
C LEU A 11 15.24 -2.54 3.70
N THR A 12 14.16 -2.47 2.92
CA THR A 12 12.78 -2.53 3.42
C THR A 12 12.34 -3.96 3.55
N ASP A 13 11.91 -4.35 4.76
CA ASP A 13 11.20 -5.60 4.98
C ASP A 13 9.86 -5.32 5.68
N LEU A 14 8.79 -5.30 4.90
CA LEU A 14 7.42 -5.23 5.41
C LEU A 14 6.82 -6.62 5.63
N GLY A 15 7.65 -7.64 5.81
CA GLY A 15 7.20 -9.00 5.95
C GLY A 15 6.51 -9.47 4.67
N PRO A 16 5.36 -10.14 4.79
CA PRO A 16 4.65 -10.70 3.65
C PRO A 16 4.17 -9.67 2.63
N LEU A 17 4.07 -8.38 2.98
CA LEU A 17 3.70 -7.33 2.02
C LEU A 17 4.80 -7.07 0.97
N SER A 18 6.07 -7.37 1.30
CA SER A 18 7.20 -7.21 0.39
C SER A 18 7.43 -8.43 -0.53
N ASP A 19 6.65 -9.50 -0.39
CA ASP A 19 6.84 -10.73 -1.17
C ASP A 19 6.64 -10.52 -2.67
N LEU A 20 5.61 -9.75 -3.03
CA LEU A 20 5.22 -9.52 -4.41
C LEU A 20 5.46 -8.10 -4.89
N ARG A 21 5.61 -7.13 -3.97
CA ARG A 21 5.62 -5.70 -4.27
C ARG A 21 6.91 -5.03 -3.84
N ALA A 22 7.34 -4.08 -4.66
CA ALA A 22 8.42 -3.17 -4.29
C ALA A 22 7.92 -2.08 -3.31
N SER A 23 8.86 -1.38 -2.69
CA SER A 23 8.54 -0.31 -1.74
C SER A 23 7.69 0.81 -2.34
N TRP A 24 7.88 1.15 -3.63
CA TRP A 24 7.08 2.20 -4.29
C TRP A 24 5.63 1.82 -4.55
N GLU A 25 5.28 0.53 -4.55
CA GLU A 25 3.91 0.02 -4.72
C GLU A 25 3.13 0.00 -3.40
N GLN A 26 3.84 0.06 -2.27
CA GLN A 26 3.21 -0.04 -0.95
C GLN A 26 2.46 1.25 -0.59
N ARG A 27 1.20 1.12 -0.25
CA ARG A 27 0.41 2.22 0.33
C ARG A 27 0.89 2.50 1.73
N THR A 28 1.28 3.73 1.99
CA THR A 28 1.87 4.15 3.27
C THR A 28 1.04 5.23 3.98
N GLY A 29 0.17 5.88 3.25
CA GLY A 29 -0.85 6.84 3.65
C GLY A 29 -2.12 6.56 2.86
N ALA A 30 -2.73 7.57 2.27
CA ALA A 30 -3.79 7.39 1.27
C ALA A 30 -3.25 6.88 -0.07
N LEU A 31 -1.98 7.09 -0.35
CA LEU A 31 -1.30 6.78 -1.60
C LEU A 31 -0.04 5.93 -1.39
N SER A 32 0.38 5.23 -2.43
CA SER A 32 1.74 4.69 -2.57
C SER A 32 2.72 5.76 -3.08
N ALA A 33 4.03 5.49 -3.02
CA ALA A 33 5.01 6.43 -3.56
C ALA A 33 4.84 6.63 -5.08
N ALA A 34 4.55 5.57 -5.83
CA ALA A 34 4.29 5.66 -7.27
C ALA A 34 3.07 6.53 -7.57
N GLU A 35 1.96 6.34 -6.84
CA GLU A 35 0.75 7.16 -7.01
C GLU A 35 1.00 8.64 -6.72
N ARG A 36 1.77 8.97 -5.65
CA ARG A 36 2.14 10.36 -5.33
C ARG A 36 2.86 11.05 -6.48
N TRP A 37 3.89 10.40 -7.04
CA TRP A 37 4.67 10.98 -8.11
C TRP A 37 3.95 11.00 -9.46
N LEU A 38 3.04 10.05 -9.70
CA LEU A 38 2.13 10.09 -10.85
C LEU A 38 1.18 11.28 -10.78
N LEU A 39 0.51 11.48 -9.64
CA LEU A 39 -0.42 12.61 -9.44
C LEU A 39 0.30 13.96 -9.47
N ALA A 40 1.54 14.02 -8.98
CA ALA A 40 2.38 15.21 -9.10
C ALA A 40 2.88 15.47 -10.53
N GLY A 41 2.57 14.60 -11.50
CA GLY A 41 2.99 14.71 -12.88
C GLY A 41 4.50 14.58 -13.09
N ARG A 42 5.21 13.88 -12.19
CA ARG A 42 6.69 13.82 -12.18
C ARG A 42 7.25 12.42 -12.35
N LEU A 43 6.47 11.35 -12.19
CA LEU A 43 6.99 10.00 -12.32
C LEU A 43 7.43 9.73 -13.76
N ALA A 44 8.72 9.54 -13.98
CA ALA A 44 9.32 9.15 -15.26
C ALA A 44 9.52 7.63 -15.37
N GLY A 45 9.60 6.93 -14.24
CA GLY A 45 9.76 5.48 -14.21
C GLY A 45 10.14 4.95 -12.84
N VAL A 46 10.31 3.64 -12.79
CA VAL A 46 10.77 2.91 -11.61
C VAL A 46 11.99 2.06 -11.98
N LEU A 47 12.94 1.94 -11.06
CA LEU A 47 14.13 1.11 -11.23
C LEU A 47 13.91 -0.20 -10.46
N CYS A 48 13.69 -1.28 -11.19
CA CYS A 48 13.33 -2.59 -10.66
C CYS A 48 14.56 -3.50 -10.56
N ALA A 49 14.62 -4.32 -9.52
CA ALA A 49 15.59 -5.40 -9.42
C ALA A 49 15.34 -6.46 -10.51
N GLN A 50 16.43 -7.11 -10.96
CA GLN A 50 16.37 -8.15 -11.97
C GLN A 50 15.44 -9.30 -11.54
N GLY A 51 14.61 -9.79 -12.45
CA GLY A 51 13.67 -10.90 -12.24
C GLY A 51 12.25 -10.50 -11.80
N ARG A 52 12.04 -9.28 -11.30
CA ARG A 52 10.70 -8.77 -10.92
C ARG A 52 10.12 -7.77 -11.92
N GLN A 53 10.93 -7.29 -12.85
CA GLN A 53 10.63 -6.16 -13.74
C GLN A 53 9.32 -6.29 -14.51
N ALA A 54 9.01 -7.47 -15.04
CA ALA A 54 7.83 -7.65 -15.89
C ALA A 54 6.53 -7.54 -15.08
N ALA A 55 6.46 -8.18 -13.90
CA ALA A 55 5.28 -8.11 -13.04
C ALA A 55 5.09 -6.70 -12.43
N GLU A 56 6.18 -6.06 -12.00
CA GLU A 56 6.16 -4.71 -11.45
C GLU A 56 5.76 -3.67 -12.51
N ALA A 57 6.29 -3.80 -13.75
CA ALA A 57 5.91 -2.93 -14.86
C ALA A 57 4.43 -3.06 -15.22
N GLN A 58 3.86 -4.24 -15.17
CA GLN A 58 2.43 -4.45 -15.43
C GLN A 58 1.55 -3.88 -14.32
N ARG A 59 1.92 -4.05 -13.05
CA ARG A 59 1.20 -3.43 -11.94
C ARG A 59 1.24 -1.90 -12.02
N LEU A 60 2.42 -1.33 -12.32
CA LEU A 60 2.55 0.11 -12.54
C LEU A 60 1.67 0.59 -13.71
N ALA A 61 1.64 -0.14 -14.82
CA ALA A 61 0.78 0.20 -15.96
C ALA A 61 -0.72 0.20 -15.57
N ARG A 62 -1.16 -0.76 -14.75
CA ARG A 62 -2.52 -0.76 -14.21
C ARG A 62 -2.78 0.43 -13.29
N THR A 63 -1.84 0.80 -12.45
CA THR A 63 -1.95 1.99 -11.58
C THR A 63 -2.07 3.25 -12.41
N VAL A 64 -1.23 3.42 -13.44
CA VAL A 64 -1.30 4.53 -14.39
C VAL A 64 -2.65 4.58 -15.09
N ALA A 65 -3.12 3.44 -15.61
CA ALA A 65 -4.42 3.36 -16.29
C ALA A 65 -5.59 3.68 -15.35
N ALA A 66 -5.52 3.20 -14.10
CA ALA A 66 -6.53 3.49 -13.08
C ALA A 66 -6.60 4.98 -12.75
N LEU A 67 -5.46 5.66 -12.59
CA LEU A 67 -5.40 7.10 -12.35
C LEU A 67 -5.79 7.91 -13.58
N ALA A 68 -5.37 7.51 -14.78
CA ALA A 68 -5.75 8.18 -16.03
C ALA A 68 -7.25 8.02 -16.35
N GLY A 69 -7.82 6.84 -16.14
CA GLY A 69 -9.26 6.58 -16.28
C GLY A 69 -10.11 7.35 -15.26
N GLN A 70 -9.52 7.79 -14.17
CA GLN A 70 -10.17 8.66 -13.18
C GLN A 70 -10.40 10.09 -13.71
N HIS A 71 -9.65 10.53 -14.71
CA HIS A 71 -9.80 11.86 -15.35
C HIS A 71 -10.61 11.82 -16.66
N ALA A 72 -11.05 10.64 -17.12
CA ALA A 72 -11.87 10.47 -18.31
C ALA A 72 -13.34 10.24 -17.93
N ALA A 73 -14.23 11.09 -18.42
CA ALA A 73 -15.68 11.01 -18.18
C ALA A 73 -16.39 9.81 -18.84
N THR A 74 -15.67 8.89 -19.50
CA THR A 74 -16.21 7.71 -20.17
C THR A 74 -15.41 6.47 -19.74
N PRO A 75 -16.06 5.36 -19.33
CA PRO A 75 -15.33 4.13 -19.06
C PRO A 75 -14.63 3.68 -20.34
N PRO A 76 -13.35 3.32 -20.30
CA PRO A 76 -12.67 2.81 -21.47
C PRO A 76 -13.38 1.52 -21.90
N SER A 77 -13.91 1.52 -23.14
CA SER A 77 -14.30 0.29 -23.84
C SER A 77 -13.10 -0.67 -23.78
N GLN A 78 -13.37 -1.93 -23.45
CA GLN A 78 -12.33 -2.96 -23.36
C GLN A 78 -11.36 -2.88 -24.54
N PRO A 79 -10.04 -2.88 -24.33
CA PRO A 79 -9.11 -3.04 -25.43
C PRO A 79 -9.26 -4.47 -25.95
N GLN A 80 -9.86 -4.59 -27.13
CA GLN A 80 -9.78 -5.80 -27.93
C GLN A 80 -8.28 -6.02 -28.28
N GLY A 81 -7.74 -7.15 -27.88
CA GLY A 81 -6.54 -7.82 -28.33
C GLY A 81 -5.46 -6.94 -28.98
N GLY A 82 -4.69 -6.24 -28.19
CA GLY A 82 -3.46 -5.61 -28.59
C GLY A 82 -2.63 -5.39 -27.34
N HIS A 83 -1.39 -5.88 -27.29
CA HIS A 83 -0.45 -5.60 -26.25
C HIS A 83 -0.41 -4.09 -26.03
N ALA A 84 -1.04 -3.61 -24.95
CA ALA A 84 -0.83 -2.24 -24.52
C ALA A 84 0.66 -2.15 -24.18
N ALA A 85 1.40 -1.50 -25.03
CA ALA A 85 2.77 -1.13 -24.75
C ALA A 85 2.69 -0.38 -23.39
N VAL A 86 3.35 -0.94 -22.38
CA VAL A 86 3.78 -0.16 -21.22
C VAL A 86 4.29 1.15 -21.81
N PRO A 87 3.86 2.34 -21.34
CA PRO A 87 4.47 3.54 -21.84
C PRO A 87 5.95 3.32 -21.71
N ALA A 88 6.61 3.09 -22.87
CA ALA A 88 8.05 2.95 -22.92
C ALA A 88 8.53 4.13 -22.12
N VAL A 89 9.34 3.88 -21.10
CA VAL A 89 10.06 4.93 -20.38
C VAL A 89 10.39 5.97 -21.43
N ASN A 90 9.68 7.08 -21.40
CA ASN A 90 9.82 8.20 -22.33
C ASN A 90 11.31 8.37 -22.60
N PRO A 91 11.80 8.69 -23.80
CA PRO A 91 13.21 8.63 -24.13
C PRO A 91 13.98 9.14 -22.92
N ARG A 92 14.82 8.26 -22.32
CA ARG A 92 15.42 8.38 -20.99
C ARG A 92 15.66 9.85 -20.65
N PRO A 93 15.04 10.41 -19.61
CA PRO A 93 15.16 11.84 -19.35
C PRO A 93 16.64 12.21 -19.32
N HIS A 94 17.02 13.29 -19.98
CA HIS A 94 18.41 13.75 -19.97
C HIS A 94 18.87 14.06 -18.55
N GLU A 95 17.93 14.41 -17.67
CA GLU A 95 18.13 14.69 -16.25
C GLU A 95 16.96 14.12 -15.45
N ALA A 96 17.24 13.52 -14.29
CA ALA A 96 16.23 13.03 -13.36
C ALA A 96 16.70 13.11 -11.91
N VAL A 97 15.74 13.10 -10.98
CA VAL A 97 16.00 12.81 -9.57
C VAL A 97 15.65 11.36 -9.28
N LEU A 98 16.64 10.63 -8.79
CA LEU A 98 16.45 9.29 -8.22
C LEU A 98 15.91 9.48 -6.81
N VAL A 99 14.79 8.84 -6.47
CA VAL A 99 14.16 8.93 -5.14
C VAL A 99 13.99 7.53 -4.57
N ASN A 100 14.51 7.34 -3.36
CA ASN A 100 14.32 6.09 -2.61
C ASN A 100 12.90 6.05 -2.06
N ALA A 101 12.13 5.06 -2.50
CA ALA A 101 10.69 5.00 -2.28
C ALA A 101 10.28 4.80 -0.81
N ARG A 102 11.19 4.35 0.06
CA ARG A 102 10.93 4.21 1.50
C ARG A 102 11.09 5.49 2.32
N PHE A 103 11.39 6.61 1.65
CA PHE A 103 11.45 7.92 2.28
C PHE A 103 10.30 8.80 1.83
N ASP A 104 9.78 9.61 2.76
CA ASP A 104 8.72 10.58 2.49
C ASP A 104 9.30 11.87 1.89
N VAL A 105 9.77 11.78 0.64
CA VAL A 105 10.32 12.91 -0.14
C VAL A 105 9.17 13.69 -0.78
N ARG A 106 9.24 15.02 -0.74
CA ARG A 106 8.26 15.94 -1.31
C ARG A 106 8.74 16.56 -2.63
N ALA A 107 7.81 17.12 -3.39
CA ALA A 107 8.11 17.77 -4.66
C ALA A 107 9.08 18.95 -4.49
N GLU A 108 8.90 19.76 -3.44
CA GLU A 108 9.79 20.87 -3.09
C GLU A 108 11.20 20.41 -2.74
N ASP A 109 11.36 19.24 -2.11
CA ASP A 109 12.69 18.68 -1.80
C ASP A 109 13.45 18.31 -3.09
N VAL A 110 12.70 17.74 -4.07
CA VAL A 110 13.26 17.42 -5.39
C VAL A 110 13.69 18.68 -6.15
N ASP A 111 12.87 19.73 -6.10
CA ASP A 111 13.17 21.01 -6.77
C ASP A 111 14.37 21.74 -6.14
N ALA A 112 14.56 21.57 -4.84
CA ALA A 112 15.69 22.16 -4.11
C ALA A 112 17.03 21.46 -4.37
N LEU A 113 17.04 20.27 -4.98
CA LEU A 113 18.28 19.54 -5.26
C LEU A 113 19.09 20.19 -6.37
N HIS A 114 20.35 20.52 -6.08
CA HIS A 114 21.29 20.99 -7.11
C HIS A 114 21.71 19.83 -8.04
N PRO A 115 22.03 20.13 -9.33
CA PRO A 115 22.59 19.14 -10.24
C PRO A 115 23.83 18.45 -9.65
N GLY A 116 23.92 17.14 -9.76
CA GLY A 116 25.04 16.35 -9.21
C GLY A 116 24.99 16.10 -7.70
N SER A 117 24.03 16.68 -6.96
CA SER A 117 23.94 16.48 -5.50
C SER A 117 23.24 15.17 -5.13
N SER A 118 23.49 14.70 -3.91
CA SER A 118 22.79 13.58 -3.28
C SER A 118 22.41 13.95 -1.86
N VAL A 119 21.30 13.46 -1.35
CA VAL A 119 20.86 13.59 0.04
C VAL A 119 20.87 12.21 0.69
N ARG A 120 21.43 12.12 1.89
CA ARG A 120 21.50 10.88 2.65
C ARG A 120 20.96 11.08 4.06
N ASP A 121 20.47 9.99 4.66
CA ASP A 121 20.12 10.00 6.08
C ASP A 121 21.40 9.97 6.97
N PRO A 122 21.27 10.14 8.31
CA PRO A 122 22.40 10.09 9.23
C PRO A 122 23.17 8.76 9.22
N GLN A 123 22.56 7.67 8.74
CA GLN A 123 23.17 6.36 8.59
C GLN A 123 23.85 6.18 7.22
N GLY A 124 23.84 7.22 6.37
CA GLY A 124 24.46 7.22 5.05
C GLY A 124 23.60 6.61 3.95
N VAL A 125 22.34 6.27 4.23
CA VAL A 125 21.43 5.72 3.22
C VAL A 125 20.98 6.80 2.25
N LEU A 126 21.02 6.48 0.95
CA LEU A 126 20.61 7.42 -0.11
C LEU A 126 19.09 7.67 -0.04
N ILE A 127 18.71 8.93 0.12
CA ILE A 127 17.33 9.40 0.08
C ILE A 127 16.96 9.82 -1.34
N ALA A 128 17.76 10.72 -1.92
CA ALA A 128 17.55 11.20 -3.28
C ALA A 128 18.87 11.67 -3.92
N ALA A 129 18.93 11.64 -5.24
CA ALA A 129 20.08 12.15 -5.99
C ALA A 129 19.67 12.71 -7.34
N ARG A 130 20.13 13.91 -7.69
CA ARG A 130 19.89 14.52 -9.00
C ARG A 130 21.05 14.23 -9.94
N ARG A 131 20.76 13.62 -11.07
CA ARG A 131 21.77 13.19 -12.05
C ARG A 131 21.33 13.49 -13.47
N SER A 132 22.31 13.67 -14.36
CA SER A 132 22.07 13.92 -15.78
C SER A 132 23.06 13.17 -16.68
N GLY A 133 22.76 13.11 -17.96
CA GLY A 133 23.64 12.58 -18.99
C GLY A 133 24.22 11.20 -18.69
N ALA A 134 25.55 11.06 -18.81
CA ALA A 134 26.27 9.81 -18.63
C ALA A 134 26.17 9.21 -17.22
N GLU A 135 26.11 10.06 -16.17
CA GLU A 135 25.94 9.62 -14.78
C GLU A 135 24.60 8.92 -14.57
N LEU A 136 23.52 9.55 -15.05
CA LEU A 136 22.18 8.95 -14.99
C LEU A 136 22.11 7.64 -15.75
N ALA A 137 22.66 7.61 -16.98
CA ALA A 137 22.71 6.40 -17.78
C ALA A 137 23.48 5.26 -17.11
N SER A 138 24.61 5.57 -16.47
CA SER A 138 25.43 4.62 -15.71
C SER A 138 24.67 4.03 -14.53
N VAL A 139 23.95 4.86 -13.74
CA VAL A 139 23.13 4.41 -12.60
C VAL A 139 22.00 3.49 -13.08
N VAL A 140 21.25 3.88 -14.11
CA VAL A 140 20.15 3.08 -14.66
C VAL A 140 20.66 1.72 -15.18
N THR A 141 21.82 1.71 -15.83
CA THR A 141 22.44 0.46 -16.34
C THR A 141 22.88 -0.44 -15.18
N ALA A 142 23.47 0.11 -14.12
CA ALA A 142 23.90 -0.65 -12.96
C ALA A 142 22.72 -1.33 -12.25
N VAL A 143 21.60 -0.62 -12.09
CA VAL A 143 20.37 -1.20 -11.50
C VAL A 143 19.82 -2.31 -12.39
N ALA A 144 19.77 -2.09 -13.70
CA ALA A 144 19.31 -3.11 -14.64
C ALA A 144 20.19 -4.39 -14.58
N ALA A 145 21.47 -4.23 -14.23
CA ALA A 145 22.41 -5.33 -14.02
C ALA A 145 22.36 -5.95 -12.61
N GLY A 146 21.45 -5.45 -11.73
CA GLY A 146 21.30 -5.95 -10.35
C GLY A 146 22.32 -5.40 -9.35
N SER A 147 23.06 -4.34 -9.70
CA SER A 147 24.01 -3.70 -8.79
C SER A 147 23.29 -2.86 -7.74
N PRO A 148 23.69 -2.90 -6.45
CA PRO A 148 23.07 -2.09 -5.42
C PRO A 148 23.35 -0.60 -5.67
N LEU A 149 22.28 0.21 -5.76
CA LEU A 149 22.34 1.65 -6.03
C LEU A 149 23.16 2.45 -5.02
N PRO A 150 23.04 2.22 -3.68
CA PRO A 150 23.73 3.05 -2.69
C PRO A 150 25.26 3.07 -2.83
N GLU A 151 25.85 2.04 -3.42
CA GLU A 151 27.30 1.88 -3.59
C GLU A 151 27.83 2.46 -4.91
N HIS A 152 26.94 2.85 -5.83
CA HIS A 152 27.34 3.36 -7.13
C HIS A 152 28.15 4.65 -7.00
N THR A 153 29.33 4.71 -7.63
CA THR A 153 30.29 5.84 -7.50
C THR A 153 29.69 7.19 -7.88
N ALA A 154 28.80 7.24 -8.89
CA ALA A 154 28.09 8.46 -9.29
C ALA A 154 27.16 9.02 -8.20
N LEU A 155 26.84 8.26 -7.15
CA LEU A 155 25.96 8.67 -6.05
C LEU A 155 26.71 9.07 -4.77
N ARG A 156 28.05 9.08 -4.80
CA ARG A 156 28.90 9.39 -3.63
C ARG A 156 29.18 10.89 -3.39
N ALA A 157 28.59 11.78 -4.19
CA ALA A 157 28.83 13.22 -4.06
C ALA A 157 28.33 13.80 -2.72
N ALA A 158 28.90 14.93 -2.29
CA ALA A 158 28.62 15.60 -1.03
C ALA A 158 27.13 15.90 -0.80
N THR A 159 26.68 15.72 0.42
CA THR A 159 25.27 15.73 0.81
C THR A 159 24.87 16.98 1.58
N PRO A 160 23.82 17.70 1.17
CA PRO A 160 23.07 18.53 2.11
C PRO A 160 22.37 17.64 3.16
N ALA A 161 22.10 18.19 4.34
CA ALA A 161 21.31 17.50 5.35
C ALA A 161 19.90 17.18 4.79
N PRO A 162 19.32 16.05 5.16
CA PRO A 162 17.95 15.75 4.75
C PRO A 162 16.99 16.76 5.37
N PRO A 163 15.90 17.13 4.67
CA PRO A 163 14.84 17.94 5.25
C PRO A 163 14.29 17.32 6.55
N ALA A 164 14.02 18.16 7.54
CA ALA A 164 13.60 17.72 8.88
C ALA A 164 12.29 16.88 8.88
N HIS A 165 11.44 17.06 7.86
CA HIS A 165 10.19 16.30 7.69
C HIS A 165 10.38 14.94 7.00
N THR A 166 11.58 14.62 6.50
CA THR A 166 11.84 13.36 5.79
C THR A 166 11.85 12.21 6.78
N THR A 167 10.81 11.41 6.74
CA THR A 167 10.70 10.16 7.52
C THR A 167 10.97 8.96 6.63
N SER A 168 11.43 7.87 7.22
CA SER A 168 11.66 6.60 6.52
C SER A 168 10.90 5.47 7.18
N TRP A 169 10.61 4.45 6.41
CA TRP A 169 9.99 3.22 6.92
C TRP A 169 10.75 1.99 6.39
N GLN A 170 11.04 1.07 7.27
CA GLN A 170 11.76 -0.17 6.96
C GLN A 170 11.00 -1.41 7.42
N ARG A 171 10.08 -1.22 8.37
CA ARG A 171 9.29 -2.27 9.00
C ARG A 171 7.81 -1.91 8.99
N PRO A 172 6.91 -2.91 9.05
CA PRO A 172 5.47 -2.67 9.04
C PRO A 172 5.01 -1.68 10.12
N TRP A 173 5.55 -1.81 11.32
CA TRP A 173 5.17 -0.96 12.45
C TRP A 173 5.58 0.51 12.30
N HIS A 174 6.57 0.84 11.46
CA HIS A 174 6.89 2.23 11.12
C HIS A 174 5.78 2.89 10.31
N LEU A 175 5.04 2.12 9.51
CA LEU A 175 3.91 2.64 8.74
C LEU A 175 2.72 3.06 9.62
N LEU A 176 2.61 2.45 10.80
CA LEU A 176 1.54 2.73 11.78
C LEU A 176 1.98 3.73 12.86
N ASP A 177 3.20 4.31 12.78
CA ASP A 177 3.57 5.40 13.67
C ASP A 177 2.57 6.55 13.54
N ALA A 178 1.97 6.96 14.66
CA ALA A 178 0.83 7.86 14.64
C ALA A 178 1.13 9.20 13.98
N ALA A 179 2.25 9.84 14.37
CA ALA A 179 2.60 11.16 13.86
C ALA A 179 3.01 11.10 12.38
N ALA A 180 3.83 10.11 12.00
CA ALA A 180 4.25 9.93 10.61
C ALA A 180 3.06 9.53 9.71
N PHE A 181 2.12 8.72 10.22
CA PHE A 181 0.94 8.34 9.45
C PHE A 181 0.00 9.53 9.24
N ASP A 182 -0.26 10.34 10.29
CA ASP A 182 -1.06 11.56 10.16
C ASP A 182 -0.45 12.54 9.16
N GLN A 183 0.87 12.72 9.17
CA GLN A 183 1.58 13.57 8.20
C GLN A 183 1.45 13.04 6.75
N ARG A 184 1.59 11.72 6.55
CA ARG A 184 1.41 11.11 5.24
C ARG A 184 -0.02 11.27 4.73
N LEU A 185 -1.02 11.03 5.58
CA LEU A 185 -2.42 11.22 5.21
C LEU A 185 -2.72 12.68 4.84
N ALA A 186 -2.26 13.64 5.65
CA ALA A 186 -2.48 15.07 5.38
C ALA A 186 -1.92 15.47 4.01
N ARG A 187 -0.66 15.12 3.72
CA ARG A 187 -0.03 15.38 2.43
C ARG A 187 -0.76 14.71 1.26
N ASP A 188 -1.14 13.45 1.44
CA ASP A 188 -1.83 12.70 0.40
C ASP A 188 -3.22 13.28 0.11
N PHE A 189 -3.93 13.78 1.13
CA PHE A 189 -5.23 14.44 0.99
C PHE A 189 -5.11 15.74 0.20
N GLU A 190 -4.11 16.58 0.50
CA GLU A 190 -3.83 17.80 -0.25
C GLU A 190 -3.56 17.49 -1.74
N LEU A 191 -2.68 16.50 -2.00
CA LEU A 191 -2.35 16.11 -3.36
C LEU A 191 -3.57 15.55 -4.11
N LEU A 192 -4.30 14.60 -3.52
CA LEU A 192 -5.49 13.99 -4.12
C LEU A 192 -6.54 15.03 -4.47
N THR A 193 -6.90 15.88 -3.50
CA THR A 193 -7.98 16.85 -3.69
C THR A 193 -7.60 17.98 -4.63
N SER A 194 -6.31 18.35 -4.71
CA SER A 194 -5.82 19.31 -5.69
C SER A 194 -5.88 18.80 -7.15
N CYS A 195 -5.90 17.48 -7.33
CA CYS A 195 -6.05 16.86 -8.64
C CYS A 195 -7.52 16.76 -9.10
N TRP A 196 -8.49 16.96 -8.20
CA TRP A 196 -9.89 16.92 -8.56
C TRP A 196 -10.29 18.18 -9.33
N GLN A 197 -11.06 18.02 -10.41
CA GLN A 197 -11.66 19.17 -11.11
C GLN A 197 -12.70 19.85 -10.20
N PRO A 198 -13.02 21.12 -10.39
CA PRO A 198 -14.05 21.81 -9.57
C PRO A 198 -15.39 21.07 -9.52
N SER A 199 -15.81 20.42 -10.62
CA SER A 199 -17.04 19.62 -10.70
C SER A 199 -16.95 18.27 -10.00
N GLU A 200 -15.77 17.82 -9.61
CA GLU A 200 -15.55 16.56 -8.90
C GLU A 200 -15.60 16.73 -7.37
N HIS A 201 -15.69 17.96 -6.87
CA HIS A 201 -15.89 18.21 -5.45
C HIS A 201 -17.39 18.11 -5.12
N GLY A 202 -17.73 17.08 -4.36
CA GLY A 202 -19.07 16.87 -3.80
C GLY A 202 -19.24 17.51 -2.41
N THR A 203 -20.40 17.34 -1.86
CA THR A 203 -20.75 17.81 -0.50
C THR A 203 -21.23 16.66 0.38
N VAL A 204 -21.10 16.82 1.69
CA VAL A 204 -21.73 15.90 2.64
C VAL A 204 -23.25 16.04 2.50
N PRO A 205 -23.99 14.95 2.20
CA PRO A 205 -25.43 15.02 2.07
C PRO A 205 -26.13 15.41 3.37
N SER A 206 -27.28 16.08 3.27
CA SER A 206 -28.05 16.56 4.46
C SER A 206 -28.56 15.44 5.38
N TRP A 207 -28.60 14.20 4.90
CA TRP A 207 -29.00 13.02 5.69
C TRP A 207 -27.81 12.34 6.40
N ALA A 208 -26.58 12.85 6.23
CA ALA A 208 -25.40 12.44 6.97
C ALA A 208 -24.99 13.51 7.95
N THR A 209 -24.34 13.11 9.04
CA THR A 209 -23.87 14.03 10.10
C THR A 209 -22.39 14.29 9.94
N HIS A 210 -21.98 15.55 9.82
CA HIS A 210 -20.59 15.97 9.96
C HIS A 210 -20.38 16.49 11.39
N ALA A 211 -19.55 15.79 12.16
CA ALA A 211 -19.13 16.20 13.50
C ALA A 211 -17.68 16.70 13.48
N GLY A 212 -17.34 17.66 14.35
CA GLY A 212 -16.01 18.26 14.40
C GLY A 212 -15.85 19.46 13.47
N ARG A 213 -14.61 19.95 13.36
CA ARG A 213 -14.25 21.16 12.58
C ARG A 213 -13.26 20.85 11.42
N GLY A 214 -12.77 19.63 11.32
CA GLY A 214 -11.88 19.20 10.24
C GLY A 214 -12.61 19.14 8.91
N ALA A 215 -11.86 19.07 7.82
CA ALA A 215 -12.41 18.96 6.48
C ALA A 215 -12.97 17.56 6.19
N VAL A 216 -14.09 17.50 5.48
CA VAL A 216 -14.55 16.29 4.80
C VAL A 216 -14.49 16.56 3.30
N HIS A 217 -13.64 15.85 2.61
CA HIS A 217 -13.54 15.90 1.14
C HIS A 217 -14.33 14.74 0.59
N VAL A 218 -15.38 15.04 -0.13
CA VAL A 218 -16.25 14.05 -0.78
C VAL A 218 -16.10 14.20 -2.28
N HIS A 219 -15.70 13.15 -2.99
CA HIS A 219 -15.74 13.18 -4.44
C HIS A 219 -17.19 13.14 -4.94
N ALA A 220 -17.52 13.86 -6.01
CA ALA A 220 -18.90 14.00 -6.53
C ALA A 220 -19.56 12.66 -6.88
N THR A 221 -18.77 11.64 -7.19
CA THR A 221 -19.26 10.27 -7.47
C THR A 221 -19.34 9.36 -6.25
N ALA A 222 -18.89 9.81 -5.06
CA ALA A 222 -18.99 9.05 -3.84
C ALA A 222 -20.44 8.96 -3.36
N GLN A 223 -20.82 7.81 -2.81
CA GLN A 223 -22.17 7.55 -2.30
C GLN A 223 -22.14 7.47 -0.78
N VAL A 224 -22.90 8.35 -0.12
CA VAL A 224 -23.02 8.40 1.33
C VAL A 224 -24.45 8.09 1.74
N GLY A 225 -24.63 7.01 2.50
CA GLY A 225 -25.93 6.52 2.97
C GLY A 225 -26.53 7.39 4.08
N ALA A 226 -27.80 7.15 4.41
CA ALA A 226 -28.49 7.88 5.46
C ALA A 226 -27.91 7.57 6.85
N ASN A 227 -27.88 8.59 7.71
CA ASN A 227 -27.39 8.52 9.09
C ASN A 227 -25.91 8.09 9.22
N VAL A 228 -25.11 8.30 8.16
CA VAL A 228 -23.65 8.18 8.24
C VAL A 228 -23.12 9.32 9.12
N VAL A 229 -22.19 9.02 10.02
CA VAL A 229 -21.49 10.01 10.83
C VAL A 229 -20.05 10.13 10.33
N LEU A 230 -19.65 11.34 9.96
CA LEU A 230 -18.28 11.72 9.56
C LEU A 230 -17.70 12.59 10.66
N ASP A 231 -16.94 11.98 11.57
CA ASP A 231 -16.35 12.67 12.73
C ASP A 231 -14.93 13.12 12.42
N THR A 232 -14.77 14.42 12.22
CA THR A 232 -13.47 15.05 11.93
C THR A 232 -12.78 15.66 13.17
N THR A 233 -13.22 15.31 14.36
CA THR A 233 -12.60 15.81 15.61
C THR A 233 -11.11 15.46 15.69
N GLY A 234 -10.71 14.27 15.20
CA GLY A 234 -9.32 13.81 15.17
C GLY A 234 -8.54 14.18 13.91
N GLY A 235 -9.21 14.66 12.87
CA GLY A 235 -8.57 15.01 11.58
C GLY A 235 -9.51 14.90 10.38
N PRO A 236 -9.01 15.20 9.17
CA PRO A 236 -9.82 15.21 7.95
C PRO A 236 -10.23 13.82 7.48
N ILE A 237 -11.29 13.77 6.66
CA ILE A 237 -11.78 12.54 6.00
C ILE A 237 -11.81 12.78 4.49
N VAL A 238 -11.34 11.80 3.72
CA VAL A 238 -11.47 11.79 2.26
C VAL A 238 -12.29 10.58 1.83
N LEU A 239 -13.40 10.84 1.13
CA LEU A 239 -14.23 9.85 0.44
C LEU A 239 -13.96 9.98 -1.06
N ASP A 240 -13.17 9.05 -1.61
CA ASP A 240 -12.70 9.14 -2.99
C ASP A 240 -13.73 8.61 -3.99
N ARG A 241 -13.39 8.66 -5.28
CA ARG A 241 -14.25 8.34 -6.44
C ARG A 241 -14.98 7.02 -6.31
N GLU A 242 -16.28 7.04 -6.58
CA GLU A 242 -17.13 5.85 -6.61
C GLU A 242 -17.11 5.01 -5.32
N CYS A 243 -16.55 5.53 -4.23
CA CYS A 243 -16.66 4.83 -2.95
C CYS A 243 -18.11 4.87 -2.44
N THR A 244 -18.48 3.88 -1.66
CA THR A 244 -19.80 3.78 -1.06
C THR A 244 -19.68 3.61 0.44
N VAL A 245 -20.25 4.55 1.20
CA VAL A 245 -20.41 4.45 2.65
C VAL A 245 -21.88 4.16 2.93
N ARG A 246 -22.15 2.98 3.48
CA ARG A 246 -23.52 2.51 3.70
C ARG A 246 -24.14 3.13 4.94
N HIS A 247 -25.45 2.94 5.09
CA HIS A 247 -26.27 3.55 6.13
C HIS A 247 -25.71 3.29 7.55
N GLN A 248 -25.75 4.32 8.40
CA GLN A 248 -25.40 4.24 9.82
C GLN A 248 -23.93 3.86 10.09
N ALA A 249 -23.04 3.92 9.10
CA ALA A 249 -21.61 3.79 9.33
C ALA A 249 -21.06 5.04 10.02
N VAL A 250 -20.05 4.85 10.88
CA VAL A 250 -19.31 5.93 11.54
C VAL A 250 -17.87 5.91 11.02
N ILE A 251 -17.40 7.05 10.51
CA ILE A 251 -16.01 7.23 10.08
C ILE A 251 -15.39 8.36 10.91
N MET A 252 -14.30 8.05 11.60
CA MET A 252 -13.53 8.99 12.40
C MET A 252 -12.23 9.35 11.69
N GLY A 253 -11.98 10.62 11.47
CA GLY A 253 -10.77 11.12 10.85
C GLY A 253 -9.55 11.17 11.77
N PRO A 254 -8.31 11.19 11.24
CA PRO A 254 -8.04 11.17 9.80
C PRO A 254 -8.33 9.79 9.18
N ALA A 255 -9.04 9.77 8.06
CA ALA A 255 -9.41 8.53 7.37
C ALA A 255 -9.51 8.73 5.85
N TYR A 256 -9.08 7.71 5.11
CA TYR A 256 -9.19 7.64 3.66
C TYR A 256 -10.03 6.44 3.24
N ILE A 257 -11.04 6.67 2.42
CA ILE A 257 -11.83 5.64 1.75
C ILE A 257 -11.55 5.75 0.25
N GLY A 258 -10.74 4.83 -0.24
CA GLY A 258 -10.23 4.82 -1.61
C GLY A 258 -11.28 4.50 -2.68
N PRO A 259 -10.92 4.69 -3.95
CA PRO A 259 -11.85 4.60 -5.06
C PRO A 259 -12.50 3.21 -5.15
N ARG A 260 -13.81 3.21 -5.43
CA ARG A 260 -14.65 1.99 -5.54
C ARG A 260 -14.65 1.10 -4.31
N SER A 261 -14.25 1.63 -3.16
CA SER A 261 -14.30 0.91 -1.90
C SER A 261 -15.68 1.03 -1.24
N TRP A 262 -16.00 0.05 -0.44
CA TRP A 262 -17.29 -0.11 0.19
C TRP A 262 -17.13 -0.21 1.71
N ILE A 263 -17.82 0.66 2.44
CA ILE A 263 -17.97 0.58 3.90
C ILE A 263 -19.37 0.07 4.20
N SER A 264 -19.46 -1.06 4.90
CA SER A 264 -20.72 -1.74 5.20
C SER A 264 -21.58 -0.95 6.18
N GLU A 265 -22.85 -1.30 6.26
CA GLU A 265 -23.80 -0.76 7.24
C GLU A 265 -23.27 -0.97 8.67
N HIS A 266 -23.54 -0.01 9.57
CA HIS A 266 -23.18 -0.07 11.00
C HIS A 266 -21.68 -0.21 11.28
N SER A 267 -20.81 0.01 10.30
CA SER A 267 -19.37 -0.10 10.50
C SER A 267 -18.81 1.06 11.32
N LEU A 268 -17.78 0.78 12.12
CA LEU A 268 -16.98 1.78 12.81
C LEU A 268 -15.57 1.80 12.23
N VAL A 269 -15.29 2.82 11.44
CA VAL A 269 -13.95 3.09 10.91
C VAL A 269 -13.31 4.17 11.79
N LYS A 270 -12.39 3.76 12.66
CA LYS A 270 -11.66 4.65 13.57
C LYS A 270 -10.55 5.41 12.82
N ALA A 271 -10.05 6.43 13.50
CA ALA A 271 -8.97 7.27 12.97
C ALA A 271 -7.73 6.48 12.53
N ARG A 272 -6.93 7.11 11.69
CA ARG A 272 -5.74 6.51 11.06
C ARG A 272 -6.06 5.24 10.28
N SER A 273 -7.14 5.26 9.53
CA SER A 273 -7.55 4.17 8.65
C SER A 273 -7.40 4.58 7.20
N SER A 274 -6.58 3.85 6.45
CA SER A 274 -6.43 3.99 5.00
C SER A 274 -6.98 2.75 4.31
N ILE A 275 -8.14 2.90 3.70
CA ILE A 275 -8.80 1.83 2.94
C ILE A 275 -8.46 2.05 1.47
N GLY A 276 -7.55 1.24 0.93
CA GLY A 276 -7.11 1.31 -0.47
C GLY A 276 -8.24 1.03 -1.47
N PRO A 277 -7.93 1.05 -2.77
CA PRO A 277 -8.96 0.92 -3.82
C PRO A 277 -9.66 -0.44 -3.79
N GLN A 278 -10.94 -0.46 -4.18
CA GLN A 278 -11.74 -1.68 -4.37
C GLN A 278 -11.84 -2.60 -3.14
N CYS A 279 -11.63 -2.08 -1.95
CA CYS A 279 -11.80 -2.82 -0.70
C CYS A 279 -13.26 -2.85 -0.25
N LYS A 280 -13.62 -3.88 0.52
CA LYS A 280 -14.90 -3.94 1.22
C LYS A 280 -14.62 -4.12 2.71
N VAL A 281 -15.07 -3.16 3.52
CA VAL A 281 -14.76 -3.12 4.95
C VAL A 281 -16.04 -2.98 5.76
N GLY A 282 -16.13 -3.74 6.83
CA GLY A 282 -17.24 -3.76 7.78
C GLY A 282 -16.78 -4.12 9.20
N GLY A 283 -17.69 -4.01 10.17
CA GLY A 283 -17.38 -4.16 11.58
C GLY A 283 -16.55 -3.00 12.11
N GLU A 284 -15.62 -3.28 13.02
CA GLU A 284 -14.75 -2.27 13.62
C GLU A 284 -13.33 -2.36 13.05
N VAL A 285 -12.81 -1.26 12.50
CA VAL A 285 -11.41 -1.16 12.06
C VAL A 285 -10.78 0.14 12.56
N GLY A 286 -9.50 0.14 12.89
CA GLY A 286 -8.80 1.34 13.35
C GLY A 286 -7.29 1.22 13.27
N SER A 287 -6.60 2.31 12.92
CA SER A 287 -5.15 2.29 12.71
C SER A 287 -4.73 1.20 11.72
N VAL A 288 -5.35 1.19 10.52
CA VAL A 288 -5.17 0.14 9.53
C VAL A 288 -4.79 0.69 8.16
N ILE A 289 -4.02 -0.08 7.40
CA ILE A 289 -3.77 0.18 5.98
C ILE A 289 -4.17 -1.07 5.18
N PHE A 290 -5.18 -0.94 4.34
CA PHE A 290 -5.51 -1.91 3.29
C PHE A 290 -4.85 -1.48 1.99
N GLN A 291 -4.05 -2.36 1.40
CA GLN A 291 -3.33 -2.04 0.16
C GLN A 291 -4.29 -1.88 -1.03
N GLY A 292 -5.26 -2.77 -1.17
CA GLY A 292 -6.29 -2.73 -2.22
C GLY A 292 -6.98 -4.07 -2.40
N CYS A 293 -8.11 -4.09 -3.11
CA CYS A 293 -8.82 -5.30 -3.56
C CYS A 293 -9.17 -6.32 -2.48
N SER A 294 -9.19 -5.93 -1.20
CA SER A 294 -9.32 -6.83 -0.05
C SER A 294 -10.64 -6.66 0.67
N ASN A 295 -11.06 -7.71 1.35
CA ASN A 295 -12.35 -7.77 2.01
C ASN A 295 -12.21 -8.10 3.50
N LYS A 296 -12.82 -7.28 4.35
CA LYS A 296 -13.25 -7.54 5.72
C LYS A 296 -14.67 -6.99 5.88
N VAL A 297 -15.64 -7.63 5.24
CA VAL A 297 -16.99 -7.08 5.04
C VAL A 297 -17.86 -7.16 6.29
N HIS A 298 -17.63 -8.18 7.11
CA HIS A 298 -18.50 -8.56 8.23
C HIS A 298 -17.95 -8.08 9.58
N ASP A 299 -18.68 -8.34 10.65
CA ASP A 299 -18.30 -7.99 12.02
C ASP A 299 -16.94 -8.55 12.44
N GLY A 300 -16.41 -7.98 13.49
CA GLY A 300 -15.12 -8.27 14.08
C GLY A 300 -14.20 -7.06 14.11
N HIS A 301 -13.33 -7.01 15.13
CA HIS A 301 -12.34 -5.94 15.29
C HIS A 301 -11.06 -6.24 14.49
N LEU A 302 -10.57 -5.23 13.79
CA LEU A 302 -9.24 -5.25 13.17
C LEU A 302 -8.52 -3.94 13.50
N GLY A 303 -7.50 -4.01 14.34
CA GLY A 303 -6.76 -2.85 14.82
C GLY A 303 -5.26 -2.95 14.64
N ASP A 304 -4.59 -1.82 14.41
CA ASP A 304 -3.14 -1.68 14.22
C ASP A 304 -2.58 -2.72 13.24
N ALA A 305 -3.19 -2.81 12.06
CA ALA A 305 -2.96 -3.89 11.11
C ALA A 305 -2.66 -3.40 9.69
N LEU A 306 -1.85 -4.18 9.00
CA LEU A 306 -1.55 -3.97 7.58
C LEU A 306 -2.09 -5.16 6.79
N VAL A 307 -2.90 -4.89 5.78
CA VAL A 307 -3.58 -5.90 4.96
C VAL A 307 -3.15 -5.74 3.51
N GLY A 308 -2.58 -6.79 2.94
CA GLY A 308 -2.16 -6.88 1.55
C GLY A 308 -3.32 -6.79 0.57
N GLU A 309 -3.03 -7.01 -0.71
CA GLU A 309 -4.07 -7.08 -1.74
C GLU A 309 -4.64 -8.49 -1.89
N TRP A 310 -5.87 -8.55 -2.42
CA TRP A 310 -6.57 -9.82 -2.69
C TRP A 310 -6.83 -10.66 -1.44
N VAL A 311 -6.77 -10.04 -0.25
CA VAL A 311 -7.05 -10.70 1.03
C VAL A 311 -8.56 -10.85 1.24
N ASN A 312 -8.97 -11.94 1.86
CA ASN A 312 -10.34 -12.09 2.34
C ASN A 312 -10.35 -12.57 3.78
N LEU A 313 -10.82 -11.73 4.67
CA LEU A 313 -11.05 -12.06 6.07
C LEU A 313 -12.51 -12.49 6.22
N GLY A 314 -12.72 -13.74 6.63
CA GLY A 314 -14.06 -14.31 6.82
C GLY A 314 -14.88 -13.60 7.90
N ALA A 315 -16.18 -13.82 7.93
CA ALA A 315 -17.07 -13.21 8.92
C ALA A 315 -16.61 -13.56 10.35
N GLY A 316 -16.66 -12.58 11.27
CA GLY A 316 -16.21 -12.77 12.63
C GLY A 316 -14.69 -12.89 12.80
N THR A 317 -13.90 -12.62 11.75
CA THR A 317 -12.45 -12.51 11.91
C THR A 317 -12.12 -11.32 12.81
N VAL A 318 -11.34 -11.57 13.86
CA VAL A 318 -10.88 -10.56 14.82
C VAL A 318 -9.39 -10.64 15.03
N ASN A 319 -8.74 -9.52 15.34
CA ASN A 319 -7.38 -9.53 15.84
C ASN A 319 -7.27 -8.92 17.24
N SER A 320 -6.29 -9.41 17.99
CA SER A 320 -5.76 -8.74 19.15
C SER A 320 -4.64 -7.79 18.70
N ASN A 321 -4.59 -6.58 19.23
CA ASN A 321 -3.53 -5.59 18.95
C ASN A 321 -2.76 -5.17 20.18
N LEU A 322 -3.14 -5.66 21.38
CA LEU A 322 -2.53 -5.39 22.66
C LEU A 322 -2.27 -6.70 23.38
N LEU A 323 -1.07 -6.87 23.95
CA LEU A 323 -0.78 -8.00 24.81
C LEU A 323 -1.49 -7.87 26.17
N ASN A 324 -2.00 -8.96 26.73
CA ASN A 324 -2.62 -8.96 28.06
C ASN A 324 -1.65 -8.52 29.19
N THR A 325 -0.36 -8.59 28.92
CA THR A 325 0.70 -8.10 29.82
C THR A 325 0.97 -6.60 29.68
N TYR A 326 0.33 -5.93 28.71
CA TYR A 326 0.59 -4.53 28.35
C TYR A 326 2.05 -4.24 27.97
N ALA A 327 2.82 -5.26 27.67
CA ALA A 327 4.21 -5.14 27.25
C ALA A 327 4.31 -4.68 25.78
N GLU A 328 5.50 -4.26 25.39
CA GLU A 328 5.84 -3.98 24.00
C GLU A 328 5.64 -5.24 23.14
N VAL A 329 5.00 -5.07 21.97
CA VAL A 329 4.81 -6.16 21.02
C VAL A 329 6.14 -6.49 20.33
N VAL A 330 6.43 -7.77 20.22
CA VAL A 330 7.54 -8.31 19.42
C VAL A 330 6.99 -9.07 18.23
N MET A 331 7.66 -8.97 17.09
CA MET A 331 7.22 -9.63 15.85
C MET A 331 8.38 -10.35 15.17
N ARG A 332 8.06 -11.45 14.51
CA ARG A 332 8.92 -12.09 13.53
C ARG A 332 8.20 -12.03 12.19
N LEU A 333 8.76 -11.32 11.23
CA LEU A 333 8.11 -11.05 9.97
C LEU A 333 8.09 -12.25 9.00
N ARG A 334 9.13 -13.08 9.06
CA ARG A 334 9.29 -14.30 8.27
C ARG A 334 9.82 -15.44 9.13
N PRO A 335 9.60 -16.71 8.81
CA PRO A 335 10.11 -17.83 9.63
C PRO A 335 11.62 -17.79 9.86
N SER A 336 12.39 -17.35 8.87
CA SER A 336 13.85 -17.23 8.93
C SER A 336 14.35 -15.91 9.54
N ALA A 337 13.45 -14.92 9.75
CA ALA A 337 13.83 -13.62 10.29
C ALA A 337 14.02 -13.67 11.82
N PRO A 338 14.80 -12.76 12.40
CA PRO A 338 14.89 -12.61 13.85
C PRO A 338 13.55 -12.15 14.44
N LEU A 339 13.39 -12.36 15.74
CA LEU A 339 12.34 -11.73 16.51
C LEU A 339 12.77 -10.29 16.80
N GLU A 340 11.95 -9.32 16.39
CA GLU A 340 12.25 -7.90 16.51
C GLU A 340 11.27 -7.20 17.48
N ARG A 341 11.78 -6.24 18.24
CA ARG A 341 10.97 -5.33 19.04
C ARG A 341 10.37 -4.26 18.16
N THR A 342 9.07 -4.03 18.27
CA THR A 342 8.36 -3.04 17.42
C THR A 342 8.45 -1.62 17.94
N GLY A 343 8.87 -1.41 19.20
CA GLY A 343 8.78 -0.13 19.89
C GLY A 343 7.34 0.27 20.24
N ARG A 344 6.35 -0.62 20.04
CA ARG A 344 4.92 -0.31 20.15
C ARG A 344 4.23 -1.22 21.17
N GLN A 345 3.34 -0.64 21.95
CA GLN A 345 2.42 -1.38 22.82
C GLN A 345 1.22 -1.93 22.03
N PHE A 346 0.81 -1.22 20.96
CA PHE A 346 -0.27 -1.64 20.06
C PHE A 346 0.31 -2.01 18.69
N MET A 347 0.19 -3.28 18.32
CA MET A 347 0.53 -3.81 17.01
C MET A 347 -0.26 -5.09 16.77
N GLY A 348 -1.18 -5.08 15.83
CA GLY A 348 -2.09 -6.18 15.55
C GLY A 348 -1.43 -7.24 14.67
N CYS A 349 -1.57 -7.12 13.37
CA CYS A 349 -1.07 -8.12 12.44
C CYS A 349 -0.62 -7.52 11.09
N VAL A 350 0.19 -8.30 10.39
CA VAL A 350 0.53 -8.07 8.98
C VAL A 350 0.02 -9.26 8.17
N VAL A 351 -0.82 -9.01 7.18
CA VAL A 351 -1.46 -10.05 6.36
C VAL A 351 -0.99 -9.90 4.92
N GLY A 352 -0.31 -10.92 4.41
CA GLY A 352 0.22 -10.94 3.05
C GLY A 352 -0.85 -11.08 1.98
N ASP A 353 -0.46 -10.74 0.76
CA ASP A 353 -1.32 -10.78 -0.43
C ASP A 353 -1.97 -12.16 -0.63
N HIS A 354 -3.15 -12.18 -1.23
CA HIS A 354 -3.89 -13.40 -1.55
C HIS A 354 -4.29 -14.30 -0.35
N THR A 355 -4.08 -13.86 0.88
CA THR A 355 -4.48 -14.61 2.09
C THR A 355 -6.00 -14.74 2.20
N LYS A 356 -6.46 -15.91 2.63
CA LYS A 356 -7.87 -16.21 2.92
C LYS A 356 -7.99 -16.77 4.32
N LEU A 357 -8.78 -16.12 5.16
CA LEU A 357 -9.09 -16.59 6.51
C LEU A 357 -10.56 -17.03 6.57
N ALA A 358 -10.81 -18.18 7.20
CA ALA A 358 -12.15 -18.68 7.41
C ALA A 358 -12.96 -17.80 8.39
N ILE A 359 -14.25 -18.05 8.47
CA ILE A 359 -15.12 -17.40 9.45
C ILE A 359 -14.62 -17.68 10.87
N GLY A 360 -14.77 -16.68 11.77
CA GLY A 360 -14.39 -16.80 13.17
C GLY A 360 -12.88 -16.89 13.46
N THR A 361 -12.03 -16.63 12.45
CA THR A 361 -10.58 -16.66 12.67
C THR A 361 -10.15 -15.60 13.69
N ARG A 362 -9.39 -16.05 14.70
CA ARG A 362 -8.76 -15.19 15.70
C ARG A 362 -7.29 -15.01 15.34
N ILE A 363 -6.85 -13.75 15.25
CA ILE A 363 -5.46 -13.41 14.97
C ILE A 363 -4.85 -12.82 16.23
N MET A 364 -3.75 -13.40 16.70
CA MET A 364 -3.09 -12.96 17.92
C MET A 364 -2.22 -11.72 17.67
N THR A 365 -1.96 -10.96 18.75
CA THR A 365 -1.10 -9.77 18.74
C THR A 365 0.26 -10.05 18.12
N GLY A 366 0.73 -9.19 17.21
CA GLY A 366 2.04 -9.29 16.58
C GLY A 366 2.16 -10.44 15.56
N THR A 367 1.05 -10.92 15.00
CA THR A 367 1.06 -12.00 14.02
C THR A 367 1.43 -11.52 12.63
N SER A 368 2.33 -12.25 11.96
CA SER A 368 2.65 -12.10 10.54
C SER A 368 2.10 -13.30 9.78
N ILE A 369 1.16 -13.07 8.84
CA ILE A 369 0.52 -14.12 8.03
C ILE A 369 1.07 -14.02 6.60
N GLY A 370 1.76 -15.06 6.16
CA GLY A 370 2.43 -15.11 4.87
C GLY A 370 1.48 -15.04 3.68
N THR A 371 2.01 -14.57 2.56
CA THR A 371 1.32 -14.47 1.26
C THR A 371 0.69 -15.79 0.86
N GLY A 372 -0.52 -15.76 0.33
CA GLY A 372 -1.23 -16.94 -0.19
C GLY A 372 -1.73 -17.93 0.87
N THR A 373 -1.68 -17.59 2.15
CA THR A 373 -2.16 -18.44 3.24
C THR A 373 -3.68 -18.70 3.10
N MET A 374 -4.06 -19.95 3.32
CA MET A 374 -5.44 -20.38 3.54
C MET A 374 -5.55 -20.90 4.98
N TRP A 375 -6.16 -20.12 5.87
CA TRP A 375 -6.32 -20.48 7.28
C TRP A 375 -7.77 -20.83 7.57
N ALA A 376 -8.02 -22.11 7.82
CA ALA A 376 -9.34 -22.65 8.16
C ALA A 376 -9.30 -23.51 9.44
N ALA A 377 -8.24 -23.40 10.23
CA ALA A 377 -8.12 -24.06 11.52
C ALA A 377 -8.93 -23.32 12.60
N SER A 378 -9.47 -24.06 13.54
CA SER A 378 -10.16 -23.53 14.73
C SER A 378 -9.21 -22.88 15.75
N THR A 379 -7.91 -23.21 15.68
CA THR A 379 -6.86 -22.58 16.48
C THR A 379 -6.60 -21.16 16.02
N PRO A 380 -6.21 -20.23 16.93
CA PRO A 380 -5.84 -18.88 16.53
C PRO A 380 -4.61 -18.87 15.62
N ALA A 381 -4.63 -18.01 14.59
CA ALA A 381 -3.41 -17.68 13.87
C ALA A 381 -2.49 -16.85 14.77
N SER A 382 -1.25 -17.30 15.00
CA SER A 382 -0.33 -16.67 15.92
C SER A 382 1.12 -16.72 15.45
N GLY A 383 1.94 -15.75 15.90
CA GLY A 383 3.36 -15.66 15.59
C GLY A 383 3.60 -15.45 14.09
N THR A 384 4.32 -16.34 13.44
CA THR A 384 4.64 -16.24 12.01
C THR A 384 4.08 -17.42 11.24
N VAL A 385 3.07 -17.18 10.45
CA VAL A 385 2.49 -18.17 9.52
C VAL A 385 3.26 -18.10 8.20
N ARG A 386 3.73 -19.23 7.70
CA ARG A 386 4.50 -19.31 6.44
C ARG A 386 3.63 -18.94 5.25
N ALA A 387 4.26 -18.38 4.23
CA ALA A 387 3.60 -18.15 2.96
C ALA A 387 3.06 -19.48 2.37
N PHE A 388 1.92 -19.42 1.71
CA PHE A 388 1.23 -20.56 1.09
C PHE A 388 0.91 -21.72 2.05
N THR A 389 0.75 -21.41 3.34
CA THR A 389 0.23 -22.39 4.30
C THR A 389 -1.25 -22.66 4.03
N TRP A 390 -1.62 -23.93 3.95
CA TRP A 390 -3.00 -24.39 4.03
C TRP A 390 -3.21 -25.06 5.39
N ALA A 391 -3.88 -24.36 6.31
CA ALA A 391 -4.15 -24.82 7.68
C ALA A 391 -5.60 -25.24 7.84
N THR A 392 -5.81 -26.41 8.42
CA THR A 392 -7.11 -26.94 8.89
C THR A 392 -6.92 -27.55 10.26
N ASP A 393 -7.99 -28.04 10.90
CA ASP A 393 -7.89 -28.76 12.16
C ASP A 393 -7.11 -30.08 12.05
N ASP A 394 -6.95 -30.61 10.83
CA ASP A 394 -6.11 -31.81 10.56
C ASP A 394 -4.61 -31.46 10.45
N GLY A 395 -4.23 -30.19 10.55
CA GLY A 395 -2.86 -29.71 10.49
C GLY A 395 -2.58 -28.74 9.33
N GLU A 396 -1.27 -28.44 9.16
CA GLU A 396 -0.78 -27.53 8.14
C GLU A 396 -0.09 -28.27 7.01
N ARG A 397 -0.29 -27.78 5.78
CA ARG A 397 0.41 -28.24 4.57
C ARG A 397 0.69 -27.09 3.64
N GLN A 398 1.57 -27.27 2.67
CA GLN A 398 1.78 -26.30 1.61
C GLN A 398 0.58 -26.27 0.65
N TYR A 399 0.16 -25.09 0.24
CA TYR A 399 -0.89 -24.92 -0.77
C TYR A 399 -0.38 -25.42 -2.14
N GLN A 400 -1.16 -26.27 -2.81
CA GLN A 400 -0.80 -26.76 -4.12
C GLN A 400 -0.80 -25.64 -5.15
N ALA A 401 0.30 -25.47 -5.90
CA ALA A 401 0.53 -24.34 -6.79
C ALA A 401 -0.60 -24.11 -7.81
N ASP A 402 -1.05 -25.17 -8.50
CA ASP A 402 -2.08 -25.01 -9.53
C ASP A 402 -3.45 -24.66 -8.93
N LYS A 403 -3.78 -25.20 -7.74
CA LYS A 403 -5.00 -24.84 -7.01
C LYS A 403 -4.95 -23.40 -6.51
N PHE A 404 -3.79 -22.96 -6.02
CA PHE A 404 -3.59 -21.58 -5.60
C PHE A 404 -3.78 -20.60 -6.77
N VAL A 405 -3.09 -20.84 -7.90
CA VAL A 405 -3.16 -19.99 -9.09
C VAL A 405 -4.60 -19.96 -9.66
N ALA A 406 -5.27 -21.09 -9.71
CA ALA A 406 -6.69 -21.14 -10.13
C ALA A 406 -7.58 -20.28 -9.22
N THR A 407 -7.36 -20.35 -7.90
CA THR A 407 -8.08 -19.51 -6.93
C THR A 407 -7.76 -18.03 -7.12
N ALA A 408 -6.49 -17.67 -7.30
CA ALA A 408 -6.06 -16.29 -7.53
C ALA A 408 -6.74 -15.69 -8.77
N ARG A 409 -6.77 -16.43 -9.89
CA ARG A 409 -7.48 -16.03 -11.13
C ARG A 409 -8.95 -15.73 -10.87
N LEU A 410 -9.67 -16.63 -10.16
CA LEU A 410 -11.07 -16.43 -9.84
C LEU A 410 -11.31 -15.20 -8.96
N VAL A 411 -10.45 -14.99 -7.97
CA VAL A 411 -10.54 -13.82 -7.07
C VAL A 411 -10.32 -12.52 -7.82
N MET A 412 -9.28 -12.46 -8.66
CA MET A 412 -8.95 -11.28 -9.44
C MET A 412 -10.02 -10.96 -10.50
N ALA A 413 -10.56 -11.98 -11.17
CA ALA A 413 -11.65 -11.83 -12.14
C ALA A 413 -12.90 -11.19 -11.53
N ARG A 414 -13.19 -11.38 -10.25
CA ARG A 414 -14.31 -10.71 -9.54
C ARG A 414 -14.12 -9.19 -9.42
N ARG A 415 -12.93 -8.69 -9.67
CA ARG A 415 -12.60 -7.26 -9.73
C ARG A 415 -12.27 -6.81 -11.15
N HIS A 416 -12.60 -7.63 -12.15
CA HIS A 416 -12.28 -7.39 -13.57
C HIS A 416 -10.77 -7.21 -13.82
N VAL A 417 -9.94 -7.89 -13.03
CA VAL A 417 -8.48 -7.93 -13.18
C VAL A 417 -8.09 -9.34 -13.64
N THR A 418 -7.27 -9.40 -14.68
CA THR A 418 -6.70 -10.66 -15.17
C THR A 418 -5.35 -10.90 -14.49
N LEU A 419 -5.15 -12.11 -13.96
CA LEU A 419 -3.81 -12.55 -13.56
C LEU A 419 -3.01 -12.84 -14.81
N ASP A 420 -2.05 -11.99 -15.13
CA ASP A 420 -1.21 -12.13 -16.32
C ASP A 420 -0.03 -13.09 -16.10
N ALA A 421 0.64 -13.45 -17.19
CA ALA A 421 1.72 -14.43 -17.14
C ALA A 421 2.93 -14.00 -16.27
N PRO A 422 3.40 -12.75 -16.29
CA PRO A 422 4.47 -12.30 -15.39
C PRO A 422 4.12 -12.37 -13.90
N GLU A 423 2.91 -11.96 -13.52
CA GLU A 423 2.45 -12.04 -12.11
C GLU A 423 2.26 -13.50 -11.68
N GLU A 424 1.69 -14.34 -12.54
CA GLU A 424 1.59 -15.77 -12.25
C GLU A 424 2.98 -16.40 -12.07
N ALA A 425 3.94 -16.07 -12.91
CA ALA A 425 5.31 -16.57 -12.79
C ALA A 425 5.95 -16.14 -11.47
N GLN A 426 5.72 -14.89 -11.02
CA GLN A 426 6.19 -14.39 -9.72
C GLN A 426 5.54 -15.15 -8.55
N LEU A 427 4.23 -15.39 -8.59
CA LEU A 427 3.51 -16.16 -7.58
C LEU A 427 4.02 -17.61 -7.50
N ARG A 428 4.24 -18.26 -8.65
CA ARG A 428 4.79 -19.63 -8.70
C ARG A 428 6.22 -19.69 -8.17
N ALA A 429 7.05 -18.73 -8.51
CA ALA A 429 8.43 -18.64 -8.02
C ALA A 429 8.46 -18.45 -6.48
N LEU A 430 7.63 -17.59 -5.96
CA LEU A 430 7.52 -17.37 -4.52
C LEU A 430 7.03 -18.64 -3.80
N LEU A 431 6.03 -19.33 -4.36
CA LEU A 431 5.52 -20.56 -3.79
C LEU A 431 6.57 -21.70 -3.82
N ALA A 432 7.34 -21.79 -4.89
CA ALA A 432 8.42 -22.78 -5.00
C ALA A 432 9.59 -22.50 -4.03
N ALA A 433 9.81 -21.24 -3.68
CA ALA A 433 10.82 -20.81 -2.72
C ALA A 433 10.33 -20.88 -1.26
N ALA A 434 9.02 -21.05 -1.03
CA ALA A 434 8.46 -21.17 0.32
C ALA A 434 8.85 -22.53 0.91
N PRO A 435 9.43 -22.56 2.14
CA PRO A 435 9.91 -23.78 2.80
C PRO A 435 8.78 -24.71 3.25
#